data_15db9b36cdf28445475d2209251628a2
#
_entry.id   15db9b36cdf28445475d2209251628a2
#
_cell.length_a   1.000
_cell.length_b   1.000
_cell.length_c   1.000
_cell.angle_alpha   90.00
_cell.angle_beta   90.00
_cell.angle_gamma   90.00
#
_symmetry.space_group_name_H-M   'P 1'
#
loop_
_entity.id
_entity.type
_entity.pdbx_description
1 polymer ?
#
loop_
_entity_poly.entity_id
_entity_poly.type
_entity_poly.pdbx_seq_one_letter_code
_entity_poly.pdbx_strand_id
1 'polypeptide(L)'
;MAEARSSIDPDEVARFSAWAAEWWDPRGKFAPLHKFNPVRLQFIRDQALARFGRDPAARRPFEGLTLLDVGCGGGLLSEPMARLGFVVTGVDASTQNVGTAAAHASDVGLAIDYRCGAAEALLETDQRFDVVLNMEVIEHVTDPAAYLRDTARLLAPGGLMILATLNRTLKSLALAKLGAEYVLRWVPAGTHDWRRFLRPDEIRGFLAGEPYDVAGPYGIAFDPLTGQWRRSADVGVNYLMTVTTP
;
A
#
# COMPACT_ATOMS: atom_id res chain seq x y z
N MET A 1 7.98 -31.16 1.84
CA MET A 1 7.84 -29.77 1.32
C MET A 1 6.79 -29.11 2.19
N ALA A 2 7.14 -28.10 2.98
CA ALA A 2 6.14 -27.33 3.69
C ALA A 2 5.32 -26.57 2.64
N GLU A 3 3.99 -26.70 2.65
CA GLU A 3 3.12 -25.84 1.86
C GLU A 3 3.47 -24.38 2.17
N ALA A 4 3.78 -23.62 1.12
CA ALA A 4 4.04 -22.19 1.26
C ALA A 4 2.79 -21.57 1.93
N ARG A 5 2.95 -21.03 3.15
CA ARG A 5 1.87 -20.34 3.85
C ARG A 5 1.48 -19.13 3.00
N SER A 6 0.29 -19.15 2.43
CA SER A 6 -0.26 -17.99 1.73
C SER A 6 -0.78 -16.98 2.76
N SER A 7 -0.38 -15.73 2.64
CA SER A 7 -0.92 -14.61 3.43
C SER A 7 -2.33 -14.22 3.00
N ILE A 8 -2.78 -14.71 1.85
CA ILE A 8 -4.06 -14.36 1.20
C ILE A 8 -5.25 -14.84 2.03
N ASP A 9 -6.20 -13.91 2.29
CA ASP A 9 -7.52 -14.19 2.82
C ASP A 9 -8.52 -14.29 1.64
N PRO A 10 -9.07 -15.48 1.32
CA PRO A 10 -9.94 -15.65 0.15
C PRO A 10 -11.21 -14.80 0.18
N ASP A 11 -11.77 -14.53 1.37
CA ASP A 11 -12.99 -13.74 1.51
C ASP A 11 -12.74 -12.27 1.20
N GLU A 12 -11.57 -11.75 1.62
CA GLU A 12 -11.11 -10.41 1.27
C GLU A 12 -10.90 -10.28 -0.25
N VAL A 13 -10.21 -11.25 -0.85
CA VAL A 13 -10.00 -11.29 -2.32
C VAL A 13 -11.32 -11.29 -3.07
N ALA A 14 -12.28 -12.13 -2.67
CA ALA A 14 -13.59 -12.19 -3.31
C ALA A 14 -14.33 -10.85 -3.23
N ARG A 15 -14.25 -10.18 -2.07
CA ARG A 15 -14.89 -8.87 -1.85
C ARG A 15 -14.31 -7.79 -2.76
N PHE A 16 -12.99 -7.63 -2.81
CA PHE A 16 -12.34 -6.61 -3.66
C PHE A 16 -12.48 -6.93 -5.15
N SER A 17 -12.44 -8.22 -5.52
CA SER A 17 -12.66 -8.67 -6.90
C SER A 17 -14.03 -8.26 -7.44
N ALA A 18 -15.06 -8.30 -6.61
CA ALA A 18 -16.42 -7.91 -7.00
C ALA A 18 -16.54 -6.43 -7.40
N TRP A 19 -15.57 -5.60 -7.02
CA TRP A 19 -15.55 -4.16 -7.33
C TRP A 19 -14.48 -3.77 -8.36
N ALA A 20 -13.79 -4.74 -8.95
CA ALA A 20 -12.64 -4.50 -9.82
C ALA A 20 -12.90 -3.51 -10.96
N ALA A 21 -14.10 -3.52 -11.55
CA ALA A 21 -14.47 -2.59 -12.62
C ALA A 21 -14.59 -1.11 -12.20
N GLU A 22 -14.69 -0.86 -10.88
CA GLU A 22 -14.88 0.50 -10.34
C GLU A 22 -13.57 1.19 -9.92
N TRP A 23 -12.41 0.53 -10.03
CA TRP A 23 -11.12 1.08 -9.56
C TRP A 23 -10.84 2.48 -10.10
N TRP A 24 -11.15 2.74 -11.35
CA TRP A 24 -10.86 4.00 -12.03
C TRP A 24 -12.06 4.97 -12.09
N ASP A 25 -13.21 4.60 -11.51
CA ASP A 25 -14.33 5.54 -11.36
C ASP A 25 -14.12 6.42 -10.12
N PRO A 26 -13.84 7.74 -10.29
CA PRO A 26 -13.62 8.65 -9.15
C PRO A 26 -14.89 8.90 -8.33
N ARG A 27 -16.05 8.40 -8.75
CA ARG A 27 -17.34 8.46 -8.04
C ARG A 27 -17.83 7.09 -7.57
N GLY A 28 -17.10 6.01 -7.93
CA GLY A 28 -17.37 4.63 -7.55
C GLY A 28 -16.95 4.32 -6.10
N LYS A 29 -16.91 3.04 -5.78
CA LYS A 29 -16.57 2.54 -4.42
C LYS A 29 -15.16 2.91 -3.97
N PHE A 30 -14.24 3.16 -4.92
CA PHE A 30 -12.87 3.59 -4.63
C PHE A 30 -12.69 5.12 -4.63
N ALA A 31 -13.76 5.91 -4.72
CA ALA A 31 -13.71 7.38 -4.64
C ALA A 31 -12.92 7.90 -3.41
N PRO A 32 -12.99 7.28 -2.21
CA PRO A 32 -12.17 7.69 -1.07
C PRO A 32 -10.68 7.52 -1.33
N LEU A 33 -10.26 6.45 -2.02
CA LEU A 33 -8.85 6.23 -2.36
C LEU A 33 -8.34 7.27 -3.37
N HIS A 34 -9.16 7.67 -4.35
CA HIS A 34 -8.81 8.75 -5.28
C HIS A 34 -8.53 10.07 -4.55
N LYS A 35 -9.33 10.39 -3.51
CA LYS A 35 -9.13 11.58 -2.67
C LYS A 35 -7.92 11.45 -1.74
N PHE A 36 -7.60 10.24 -1.30
CA PHE A 36 -6.52 9.95 -0.39
C PHE A 36 -5.16 9.85 -1.10
N ASN A 37 -5.15 9.40 -2.37
CA ASN A 37 -3.92 9.15 -3.14
C ASN A 37 -2.96 10.35 -3.23
N PRO A 38 -3.38 11.60 -3.45
CA PRO A 38 -2.43 12.71 -3.57
C PRO A 38 -1.46 12.83 -2.40
N VAL A 39 -1.94 12.70 -1.16
CA VAL A 39 -1.08 12.78 0.03
C VAL A 39 -0.17 11.56 0.18
N ARG A 40 -0.64 10.36 -0.20
CA ARG A 40 0.18 9.13 -0.22
C ARG A 40 1.29 9.23 -1.25
N LEU A 41 0.94 9.62 -2.49
CA LEU A 41 1.91 9.80 -3.58
C LEU A 41 2.98 10.83 -3.23
N GLN A 42 2.59 11.95 -2.60
CA GLN A 42 3.55 12.93 -2.13
C GLN A 42 4.49 12.36 -1.07
N PHE A 43 3.95 11.60 -0.09
CA PHE A 43 4.77 10.96 0.94
C PHE A 43 5.77 9.96 0.33
N ILE A 44 5.30 9.06 -0.55
CA ILE A 44 6.13 8.08 -1.24
C ILE A 44 7.26 8.79 -2.00
N ARG A 45 6.90 9.80 -2.79
CA ARG A 45 7.87 10.58 -3.57
C ARG A 45 8.93 11.21 -2.68
N ASP A 46 8.54 11.89 -1.59
CA ASP A 46 9.47 12.59 -0.72
C ASP A 46 10.42 11.62 0.01
N GLN A 47 9.91 10.46 0.49
CA GLN A 47 10.73 9.43 1.12
C GLN A 47 11.73 8.82 0.12
N ALA A 48 11.29 8.51 -1.10
CA ALA A 48 12.16 7.97 -2.13
C ALA A 48 13.20 8.98 -2.62
N LEU A 49 12.85 10.26 -2.79
CA LEU A 49 13.81 11.33 -3.11
C LEU A 49 14.92 11.42 -2.06
N ALA A 50 14.54 11.41 -0.79
CA ALA A 50 15.48 11.49 0.33
C ALA A 50 16.37 10.23 0.41
N ARG A 51 15.78 9.04 0.26
CA ARG A 51 16.51 7.77 0.38
C ARG A 51 17.54 7.59 -0.72
N PHE A 52 17.17 7.92 -1.97
CA PHE A 52 18.01 7.64 -3.14
C PHE A 52 18.76 8.87 -3.66
N GLY A 53 18.71 10.01 -2.95
CA GLY A 53 19.44 11.21 -3.30
C GLY A 53 19.05 11.76 -4.69
N ARG A 54 17.77 11.68 -5.07
CA ARG A 54 17.29 12.06 -6.39
C ARG A 54 16.92 13.54 -6.47
N ASP A 55 17.08 14.14 -7.65
CA ASP A 55 16.71 15.53 -7.90
C ASP A 55 15.18 15.71 -7.89
N PRO A 56 14.62 16.49 -6.96
CA PRO A 56 13.18 16.76 -6.90
C PRO A 56 12.64 17.54 -8.10
N ALA A 57 13.49 18.24 -8.86
CA ALA A 57 13.10 18.99 -10.05
C ALA A 57 13.09 18.13 -11.32
N ALA A 58 13.66 16.92 -11.28
CA ALA A 58 13.65 16.01 -12.41
C ALA A 58 12.22 15.57 -12.75
N ARG A 59 11.88 15.52 -14.05
CA ARG A 59 10.56 15.04 -14.51
C ARG A 59 10.32 13.56 -14.17
N ARG A 60 11.37 12.75 -14.22
CA ARG A 60 11.36 11.32 -13.90
C ARG A 60 12.48 11.00 -12.89
N PRO A 61 12.31 11.41 -11.63
CA PRO A 61 13.41 11.36 -10.65
C PRO A 61 13.85 9.93 -10.32
N PHE A 62 12.99 8.93 -10.56
CA PHE A 62 13.24 7.54 -10.15
C PHE A 62 13.62 6.64 -11.32
N GLU A 63 14.05 7.20 -12.44
CA GLU A 63 14.51 6.41 -13.58
C GLU A 63 15.63 5.43 -13.18
N GLY A 64 15.45 4.16 -13.58
CA GLY A 64 16.37 3.05 -13.25
C GLY A 64 16.12 2.39 -11.88
N LEU A 65 15.23 2.92 -11.03
CA LEU A 65 14.83 2.26 -9.79
C LEU A 65 13.64 1.33 -10.00
N THR A 66 13.66 0.20 -9.31
CA THR A 66 12.60 -0.81 -9.31
C THR A 66 11.62 -0.58 -8.16
N LEU A 67 10.32 -0.82 -8.40
CA LEU A 67 9.28 -0.69 -7.39
C LEU A 67 8.33 -1.89 -7.44
N LEU A 68 8.08 -2.49 -6.27
CA LEU A 68 7.03 -3.47 -6.06
C LEU A 68 5.83 -2.81 -5.36
N ASP A 69 4.65 -2.89 -5.96
CA ASP A 69 3.38 -2.46 -5.38
C ASP A 69 2.60 -3.71 -4.95
N VAL A 70 2.61 -4.01 -3.64
CA VAL A 70 1.95 -5.19 -3.08
C VAL A 70 0.51 -4.86 -2.76
N GLY A 71 -0.43 -5.70 -3.24
CA GLY A 71 -1.85 -5.41 -3.18
C GLY A 71 -2.20 -4.25 -4.10
N CYS A 72 -1.67 -4.23 -5.33
CA CYS A 72 -1.75 -3.09 -6.24
C CYS A 72 -3.18 -2.73 -6.67
N GLY A 73 -4.16 -3.62 -6.46
CA GLY A 73 -5.55 -3.41 -6.87
C GLY A 73 -5.67 -3.09 -8.35
N GLY A 74 -6.38 -2.02 -8.68
CA GLY A 74 -6.50 -1.50 -10.06
C GLY A 74 -5.34 -0.63 -10.53
N GLY A 75 -4.21 -0.54 -9.78
CA GLY A 75 -3.02 0.19 -10.22
C GLY A 75 -2.99 1.69 -9.86
N LEU A 76 -3.84 2.14 -8.93
CA LEU A 76 -3.94 3.56 -8.56
C LEU A 76 -2.65 4.18 -8.00
N LEU A 77 -1.72 3.37 -7.46
CA LEU A 77 -0.38 3.81 -7.05
C LEU A 77 0.67 3.42 -8.08
N SER A 78 0.56 2.23 -8.65
CA SER A 78 1.52 1.71 -9.65
C SER A 78 1.70 2.67 -10.84
N GLU A 79 0.61 3.19 -11.41
CA GLU A 79 0.71 4.07 -12.59
C GLU A 79 1.39 5.41 -12.31
N PRO A 80 1.05 6.17 -11.25
CA PRO A 80 1.79 7.38 -10.90
C PRO A 80 3.27 7.13 -10.64
N MET A 81 3.62 5.99 -10.03
CA MET A 81 5.02 5.62 -9.79
C MET A 81 5.75 5.32 -11.10
N ALA A 82 5.12 4.62 -12.04
CA ALA A 82 5.69 4.40 -13.39
C ALA A 82 5.90 5.73 -14.15
N ARG A 83 4.97 6.69 -14.03
CA ARG A 83 5.12 8.04 -14.61
C ARG A 83 6.29 8.81 -13.99
N LEU A 84 6.60 8.60 -12.71
CA LEU A 84 7.76 9.17 -12.02
C LEU A 84 9.08 8.47 -12.36
N GLY A 85 9.06 7.39 -13.18
CA GLY A 85 10.24 6.75 -13.72
C GLY A 85 10.59 5.39 -13.13
N PHE A 86 9.89 4.90 -12.12
CA PHE A 86 10.12 3.56 -11.62
C PHE A 86 9.82 2.47 -12.67
N VAL A 87 10.59 1.40 -12.63
CA VAL A 87 10.23 0.12 -13.25
C VAL A 87 9.31 -0.60 -12.26
N VAL A 88 8.02 -0.63 -12.54
CA VAL A 88 7.00 -1.08 -11.58
C VAL A 88 6.59 -2.52 -11.85
N THR A 89 6.57 -3.32 -10.79
CA THR A 89 5.87 -4.61 -10.70
C THR A 89 4.71 -4.45 -9.73
N GLY A 90 3.49 -4.74 -10.14
CA GLY A 90 2.29 -4.76 -9.30
C GLY A 90 1.86 -6.19 -9.03
N VAL A 91 1.59 -6.55 -7.78
CA VAL A 91 1.09 -7.87 -7.40
C VAL A 91 -0.22 -7.74 -6.64
N ASP A 92 -1.25 -8.48 -7.05
CA ASP A 92 -2.53 -8.56 -6.35
C ASP A 92 -3.07 -9.99 -6.39
N ALA A 93 -3.72 -10.43 -5.33
CA ALA A 93 -4.30 -11.77 -5.25
C ALA A 93 -5.53 -11.97 -6.16
N SER A 94 -6.16 -10.87 -6.59
CA SER A 94 -7.35 -10.87 -7.46
C SER A 94 -6.95 -10.78 -8.94
N THR A 95 -7.29 -11.82 -9.70
CA THR A 95 -7.14 -11.80 -11.16
C THR A 95 -7.93 -10.66 -11.81
N GLN A 96 -9.09 -10.31 -11.26
CA GLN A 96 -9.95 -9.23 -11.77
C GLN A 96 -9.28 -7.87 -11.56
N ASN A 97 -8.69 -7.63 -10.37
CA ASN A 97 -7.95 -6.40 -10.10
C ASN A 97 -6.76 -6.25 -11.05
N VAL A 98 -5.95 -7.30 -11.17
CA VAL A 98 -4.79 -7.34 -12.09
C VAL A 98 -5.22 -7.09 -13.53
N GLY A 99 -6.33 -7.71 -13.97
CA GLY A 99 -6.88 -7.50 -15.31
C GLY A 99 -7.29 -6.04 -15.54
N THR A 100 -7.96 -5.40 -14.57
CA THR A 100 -8.34 -3.99 -14.64
C THR A 100 -7.12 -3.08 -14.67
N ALA A 101 -6.12 -3.35 -13.81
CA ALA A 101 -4.88 -2.57 -13.76
C ALA A 101 -4.10 -2.66 -15.08
N ALA A 102 -3.94 -3.87 -15.63
CA ALA A 102 -3.23 -4.10 -16.89
C ALA A 102 -3.92 -3.42 -18.09
N ALA A 103 -5.27 -3.52 -18.15
CA ALA A 103 -6.04 -2.88 -19.20
C ALA A 103 -5.87 -1.36 -19.17
N HIS A 104 -6.07 -0.74 -17.99
CA HIS A 104 -5.95 0.71 -17.87
C HIS A 104 -4.52 1.20 -18.15
N ALA A 105 -3.49 0.53 -17.65
CA ALA A 105 -2.11 0.88 -17.95
C ALA A 105 -1.81 0.82 -19.46
N SER A 106 -2.32 -0.22 -20.15
CA SER A 106 -2.20 -0.35 -21.60
C SER A 106 -2.87 0.81 -22.33
N ASP A 107 -4.09 1.17 -21.93
CA ASP A 107 -4.87 2.26 -22.56
C ASP A 107 -4.18 3.62 -22.43
N VAL A 108 -3.43 3.84 -21.33
CA VAL A 108 -2.68 5.09 -21.10
C VAL A 108 -1.19 4.99 -21.46
N GLY A 109 -0.77 3.89 -22.12
CA GLY A 109 0.59 3.70 -22.65
C GLY A 109 1.68 3.53 -21.61
N LEU A 110 1.37 2.91 -20.45
CA LEU A 110 2.34 2.59 -19.39
C LEU A 110 2.74 1.13 -19.45
N ALA A 111 4.06 0.88 -19.35
CA ALA A 111 4.61 -0.47 -19.21
C ALA A 111 4.77 -0.78 -17.71
N ILE A 112 3.88 -1.61 -17.17
CA ILE A 112 3.88 -2.09 -15.79
C ILE A 112 3.71 -3.61 -15.82
N ASP A 113 4.51 -4.33 -15.04
CA ASP A 113 4.42 -5.78 -14.91
C ASP A 113 3.41 -6.14 -13.81
N TYR A 114 2.16 -6.41 -14.19
CA TYR A 114 1.12 -6.84 -13.26
C TYR A 114 1.04 -8.35 -13.17
N ARG A 115 1.09 -8.89 -11.95
CA ARG A 115 1.07 -10.33 -11.65
C ARG A 115 -0.03 -10.68 -10.66
N CYS A 116 -0.77 -11.75 -10.93
CA CYS A 116 -1.74 -12.29 -10.00
C CYS A 116 -1.06 -13.29 -9.04
N GLY A 117 -1.25 -13.12 -7.74
CA GLY A 117 -0.72 -14.00 -6.71
C GLY A 117 -0.34 -13.31 -5.42
N ALA A 118 0.33 -14.05 -4.54
CA ALA A 118 0.88 -13.54 -3.30
C ALA A 118 2.29 -12.97 -3.54
N ALA A 119 2.63 -11.88 -2.83
CA ALA A 119 3.95 -11.27 -2.94
C ALA A 119 5.08 -12.22 -2.47
N GLU A 120 4.79 -13.11 -1.51
CA GLU A 120 5.71 -14.11 -0.99
C GLU A 120 6.25 -15.06 -2.08
N ALA A 121 5.48 -15.30 -3.13
CA ALA A 121 5.94 -16.11 -4.26
C ALA A 121 7.17 -15.51 -4.97
N LEU A 122 7.36 -14.20 -4.88
CA LEU A 122 8.54 -13.52 -5.42
C LEU A 122 9.82 -13.87 -4.64
N LEU A 123 9.72 -14.36 -3.40
CA LEU A 123 10.87 -14.82 -2.62
C LEU A 123 11.54 -16.06 -3.21
N GLU A 124 10.81 -16.83 -4.01
CA GLU A 124 11.34 -17.99 -4.74
C GLU A 124 12.19 -17.55 -5.94
N THR A 125 12.21 -16.26 -6.25
CA THR A 125 13.02 -15.65 -7.30
C THR A 125 14.17 -14.84 -6.70
N ASP A 126 15.14 -14.45 -7.54
CA ASP A 126 16.21 -13.55 -7.14
C ASP A 126 15.81 -12.07 -7.23
N GLN A 127 14.54 -11.78 -7.54
CA GLN A 127 14.07 -10.40 -7.66
C GLN A 127 14.09 -9.68 -6.30
N ARG A 128 14.67 -8.48 -6.31
CA ARG A 128 14.64 -7.53 -5.19
C ARG A 128 14.32 -6.15 -5.73
N PHE A 129 13.74 -5.30 -4.89
CA PHE A 129 13.20 -4.02 -5.31
C PHE A 129 13.81 -2.89 -4.47
N ASP A 130 14.11 -1.78 -5.14
CA ASP A 130 14.57 -0.56 -4.47
C ASP A 130 13.47 0.01 -3.57
N VAL A 131 12.22 -0.03 -4.03
CA VAL A 131 11.05 0.39 -3.26
C VAL A 131 10.01 -0.72 -3.20
N VAL A 132 9.46 -0.96 -2.00
CA VAL A 132 8.30 -1.83 -1.79
C VAL A 132 7.16 -1.01 -1.17
N LEU A 133 6.02 -0.95 -1.84
CA LEU A 133 4.80 -0.36 -1.31
C LEU A 133 3.92 -1.45 -0.69
N ASN A 134 3.44 -1.19 0.52
CA ASN A 134 2.54 -2.04 1.27
C ASN A 134 1.44 -1.14 1.84
N MET A 135 0.47 -0.79 0.98
CA MET A 135 -0.47 0.30 1.23
C MET A 135 -1.87 -0.24 1.46
N GLU A 136 -2.34 -0.25 2.72
CA GLU A 136 -3.66 -0.75 3.13
C GLU A 136 -3.85 -2.25 2.79
N VAL A 137 -2.84 -3.08 3.05
CA VAL A 137 -2.85 -4.53 2.77
C VAL A 137 -2.67 -5.35 4.03
N ILE A 138 -1.76 -4.94 4.92
CA ILE A 138 -1.34 -5.73 6.08
C ILE A 138 -2.49 -6.08 7.03
N GLU A 139 -3.53 -5.27 7.12
CA GLU A 139 -4.74 -5.53 7.92
C GLU A 139 -5.66 -6.59 7.30
N HIS A 140 -5.46 -6.94 6.03
CA HIS A 140 -6.28 -7.90 5.28
C HIS A 140 -5.66 -9.30 5.17
N VAL A 141 -4.42 -9.47 5.62
CA VAL A 141 -3.72 -10.75 5.53
C VAL A 141 -4.00 -11.64 6.76
N THR A 142 -3.76 -12.94 6.61
CA THR A 142 -4.01 -13.94 7.66
C THR A 142 -2.97 -13.91 8.79
N ASP A 143 -1.70 -13.63 8.47
CA ASP A 143 -0.57 -13.51 9.41
C ASP A 143 0.23 -12.24 9.10
N PRO A 144 -0.12 -11.08 9.71
CA PRO A 144 0.56 -9.82 9.46
C PRO A 144 2.06 -9.84 9.77
N ALA A 145 2.48 -10.61 10.77
CA ALA A 145 3.88 -10.66 11.17
C ALA A 145 4.74 -11.42 10.15
N ALA A 146 4.28 -12.58 9.70
CA ALA A 146 4.96 -13.33 8.64
C ALA A 146 4.96 -12.54 7.33
N TYR A 147 3.82 -12.01 6.93
CA TYR A 147 3.66 -11.20 5.72
C TYR A 147 4.61 -10.00 5.68
N LEU A 148 4.73 -9.24 6.78
CA LEU A 148 5.62 -8.09 6.83
C LEU A 148 7.09 -8.49 6.72
N ARG A 149 7.52 -9.56 7.40
CA ARG A 149 8.89 -10.09 7.26
C ARG A 149 9.18 -10.54 5.84
N ASP A 150 8.25 -11.25 5.23
CA ASP A 150 8.43 -11.77 3.86
C ASP A 150 8.46 -10.64 2.84
N THR A 151 7.59 -9.66 2.92
CA THR A 151 7.63 -8.49 2.03
C THR A 151 8.87 -7.62 2.26
N ALA A 152 9.37 -7.50 3.51
CA ALA A 152 10.62 -6.79 3.79
C ALA A 152 11.85 -7.48 3.16
N ARG A 153 11.86 -8.81 3.07
CA ARG A 153 12.93 -9.57 2.39
C ARG A 153 13.00 -9.35 0.88
N LEU A 154 11.96 -8.77 0.29
CA LEU A 154 11.96 -8.37 -1.12
C LEU A 154 12.68 -7.04 -1.37
N LEU A 155 13.11 -6.32 -0.32
CA LEU A 155 13.93 -5.12 -0.46
C LEU A 155 15.33 -5.46 -0.96
N ALA A 156 15.81 -4.66 -1.89
CA ALA A 156 17.22 -4.62 -2.26
C ALA A 156 18.07 -4.03 -1.13
N PRO A 157 19.39 -4.28 -1.07
CA PRO A 157 20.28 -3.53 -0.19
C PRO A 157 20.14 -2.01 -0.42
N GLY A 158 20.03 -1.23 0.65
CA GLY A 158 19.72 0.20 0.55
C GLY A 158 18.26 0.50 0.16
N GLY A 159 17.36 -0.48 0.13
CA GLY A 159 15.96 -0.32 -0.26
C GLY A 159 15.09 0.39 0.79
N LEU A 160 13.89 0.75 0.36
CA LEU A 160 12.88 1.45 1.14
C LEU A 160 11.52 0.77 1.00
N MET A 161 10.93 0.30 2.11
CA MET A 161 9.50 -0.04 2.15
C MET A 161 8.70 1.12 2.75
N ILE A 162 7.54 1.35 2.18
CA ILE A 162 6.54 2.27 2.73
C ILE A 162 5.28 1.46 3.01
N LEU A 163 4.88 1.47 4.28
CA LEU A 163 3.72 0.79 4.79
C LEU A 163 2.67 1.82 5.20
N ALA A 164 1.42 1.62 4.83
CA ALA A 164 0.27 2.37 5.35
C ALA A 164 -0.80 1.40 5.87
N THR A 165 -1.43 1.74 6.99
CA THR A 165 -2.54 0.99 7.56
C THR A 165 -3.32 1.83 8.57
N LEU A 166 -4.40 1.24 9.11
CA LEU A 166 -5.24 1.83 10.14
C LEU A 166 -4.76 1.47 11.55
N ASN A 167 -4.72 2.47 12.43
CA ASN A 167 -4.31 2.28 13.81
C ASN A 167 -5.46 1.72 14.67
N ARG A 168 -5.19 0.74 15.52
CA ARG A 168 -6.17 0.15 16.45
C ARG A 168 -6.37 1.03 17.67
N THR A 169 -7.12 2.11 17.53
CA THR A 169 -7.49 3.07 18.58
C THR A 169 -9.01 3.21 18.69
N LEU A 170 -9.50 3.77 19.81
CA LEU A 170 -10.92 4.12 19.93
C LEU A 170 -11.33 5.21 18.94
N LYS A 171 -10.40 6.09 18.58
CA LYS A 171 -10.62 7.13 17.57
C LYS A 171 -10.83 6.51 16.19
N SER A 172 -10.02 5.53 15.79
CA SER A 172 -10.19 4.83 14.51
C SER A 172 -11.48 4.00 14.48
N LEU A 173 -11.86 3.39 15.61
CA LEU A 173 -13.13 2.70 15.73
C LEU A 173 -14.31 3.66 15.44
N ALA A 174 -14.27 4.86 16.02
CA ALA A 174 -15.30 5.85 15.83
C ALA A 174 -15.31 6.46 14.42
N LEU A 175 -14.14 6.81 13.88
CA LEU A 175 -14.03 7.55 12.63
C LEU A 175 -13.90 6.64 11.39
N ALA A 176 -13.06 5.62 11.43
CA ALA A 176 -12.88 4.74 10.27
C ALA A 176 -14.04 3.76 10.12
N LYS A 177 -14.50 3.16 11.22
CA LYS A 177 -15.61 2.21 11.18
C LYS A 177 -16.97 2.92 11.19
N LEU A 178 -17.29 3.65 12.25
CA LEU A 178 -18.62 4.26 12.38
C LEU A 178 -18.81 5.45 11.43
N GLY A 179 -17.81 6.33 11.34
CA GLY A 179 -17.87 7.52 10.49
C GLY A 179 -17.88 7.20 9.00
N ALA A 180 -16.89 6.46 8.52
CA ALA A 180 -16.74 6.19 7.10
C ALA A 180 -17.78 5.19 6.56
N GLU A 181 -18.11 4.13 7.33
CA GLU A 181 -19.03 3.10 6.87
C GLU A 181 -20.51 3.50 7.03
N TYR A 182 -20.89 4.07 8.18
CA TYR A 182 -22.31 4.28 8.51
C TYR A 182 -22.78 5.71 8.34
N VAL A 183 -21.95 6.70 8.63
CA VAL A 183 -22.35 8.12 8.57
C VAL A 183 -22.07 8.71 7.20
N LEU A 184 -20.82 8.63 6.74
CA LEU A 184 -20.41 9.23 5.46
C LEU A 184 -20.61 8.29 4.27
N ARG A 185 -20.76 6.99 4.52
CA ARG A 185 -20.91 5.95 3.49
C ARG A 185 -19.80 6.00 2.43
N TRP A 186 -18.61 6.37 2.85
CA TRP A 186 -17.44 6.41 1.96
C TRP A 186 -16.98 5.03 1.55
N VAL A 187 -17.16 4.03 2.42
CA VAL A 187 -16.88 2.63 2.16
C VAL A 187 -18.07 1.78 2.59
N PRO A 188 -18.32 0.62 1.97
CA PRO A 188 -19.39 -0.29 2.38
C PRO A 188 -19.25 -0.73 3.83
N ALA A 189 -20.40 -0.93 4.51
CA ALA A 189 -20.42 -1.44 5.88
C ALA A 189 -19.75 -2.81 5.97
N GLY A 190 -18.91 -3.01 6.99
CA GLY A 190 -18.15 -4.25 7.17
C GLY A 190 -16.85 -4.34 6.38
N THR A 191 -16.45 -3.27 5.68
CA THR A 191 -15.16 -3.23 4.96
C THR A 191 -13.97 -3.37 5.91
N HIS A 192 -14.08 -2.84 7.14
CA HIS A 192 -12.99 -2.87 8.09
C HIS A 192 -13.39 -3.60 9.39
N ASP A 193 -12.68 -4.67 9.72
CA ASP A 193 -12.70 -5.22 11.07
C ASP A 193 -11.65 -4.51 11.92
N TRP A 194 -12.10 -3.65 12.85
CA TRP A 194 -11.23 -2.90 13.75
C TRP A 194 -10.25 -3.78 14.54
N ARG A 195 -10.58 -5.04 14.79
CA ARG A 195 -9.71 -5.99 15.50
C ARG A 195 -8.45 -6.33 14.69
N ARG A 196 -8.52 -6.20 13.37
CA ARG A 196 -7.41 -6.42 12.43
C ARG A 196 -6.51 -5.19 12.26
N PHE A 197 -6.93 -4.01 12.76
CA PHE A 197 -6.09 -2.82 12.71
C PHE A 197 -4.84 -3.00 13.56
N LEU A 198 -3.73 -2.42 13.15
CA LEU A 198 -2.44 -2.64 13.74
C LEU A 198 -1.92 -1.36 14.41
N ARG A 199 -1.35 -1.52 15.60
CA ARG A 199 -0.66 -0.41 16.26
C ARG A 199 0.76 -0.29 15.73
N PRO A 200 1.35 0.93 15.71
CA PRO A 200 2.73 1.14 15.26
C PRO A 200 3.76 0.26 16.01
N ASP A 201 3.53 0.00 17.30
CA ASP A 201 4.43 -0.84 18.08
C ASP A 201 4.36 -2.33 17.70
N GLU A 202 3.21 -2.80 17.21
CA GLU A 202 3.08 -4.16 16.69
C GLU A 202 3.88 -4.30 15.38
N ILE A 203 3.81 -3.30 14.49
CA ILE A 203 4.62 -3.26 13.26
C ILE A 203 6.13 -3.30 13.59
N ARG A 204 6.59 -2.49 14.58
CA ARG A 204 7.99 -2.56 15.03
C ARG A 204 8.35 -3.92 15.63
N GLY A 205 7.44 -4.50 16.41
CA GLY A 205 7.61 -5.82 17.01
C GLY A 205 7.74 -6.94 15.97
N PHE A 206 7.04 -6.86 14.85
CA PHE A 206 7.11 -7.86 13.79
C PHE A 206 8.48 -7.92 13.10
N LEU A 207 9.22 -6.81 13.09
CA LEU A 207 10.56 -6.69 12.51
C LEU A 207 11.67 -6.63 13.57
N ALA A 208 11.33 -6.80 14.84
CA ALA A 208 12.33 -6.77 15.91
C ALA A 208 13.35 -7.92 15.77
N GLY A 209 14.64 -7.57 15.82
CA GLY A 209 15.73 -8.52 15.63
C GLY A 209 16.14 -8.76 14.18
N GLU A 210 15.39 -8.24 13.22
CA GLU A 210 15.76 -8.24 11.80
C GLU A 210 16.63 -7.00 11.48
N PRO A 211 17.45 -7.03 10.41
CA PRO A 211 18.39 -5.96 10.08
C PRO A 211 17.68 -4.79 9.35
N TYR A 212 16.59 -4.30 9.91
CA TYR A 212 15.81 -3.20 9.35
C TYR A 212 15.70 -2.02 10.30
N ASP A 213 15.83 -0.81 9.76
CA ASP A 213 15.48 0.41 10.47
C ASP A 213 14.01 0.77 10.21
N VAL A 214 13.22 0.90 11.27
CA VAL A 214 11.78 1.19 11.20
C VAL A 214 11.49 2.58 11.75
N ALA A 215 11.07 3.51 10.87
CA ALA A 215 10.76 4.90 11.25
C ALA A 215 9.26 5.23 11.11
N GLY A 216 8.83 6.31 11.72
CA GLY A 216 7.43 6.70 11.87
C GLY A 216 6.91 6.40 13.28
N PRO A 217 5.60 6.39 13.55
CA PRO A 217 4.53 6.60 12.58
C PRO A 217 4.42 8.03 12.07
N TYR A 218 3.99 8.18 10.82
CA TYR A 218 3.67 9.46 10.17
C TYR A 218 2.16 9.51 9.93
N GLY A 219 1.48 10.48 10.53
CA GLY A 219 0.02 10.57 10.45
C GLY A 219 -0.47 11.16 9.13
N ILE A 220 -1.65 10.73 8.71
CA ILE A 220 -2.46 11.37 7.67
C ILE A 220 -3.86 11.58 8.23
N ALA A 221 -4.36 12.82 8.13
CA ALA A 221 -5.68 13.17 8.61
C ALA A 221 -6.50 13.89 7.53
N PHE A 222 -7.80 13.64 7.55
CA PHE A 222 -8.76 14.36 6.72
C PHE A 222 -9.06 15.71 7.37
N ASP A 223 -9.02 16.77 6.58
CA ASP A 223 -9.44 18.12 6.97
C ASP A 223 -10.86 18.39 6.47
N PRO A 224 -11.87 18.42 7.35
CA PRO A 224 -13.27 18.60 6.95
C PRO A 224 -13.56 20.01 6.41
N LEU A 225 -12.72 21.00 6.71
CA LEU A 225 -12.91 22.37 6.23
C LEU A 225 -12.50 22.52 4.76
N THR A 226 -11.42 21.85 4.38
CA THR A 226 -10.90 21.88 2.99
C THR A 226 -11.35 20.70 2.15
N GLY A 227 -11.87 19.64 2.78
CA GLY A 227 -12.21 18.37 2.12
C GLY A 227 -11.00 17.59 1.63
N GLN A 228 -9.80 17.88 2.15
CA GLN A 228 -8.55 17.30 1.69
C GLN A 228 -7.87 16.45 2.77
N TRP A 229 -7.11 15.46 2.33
CA TRP A 229 -6.20 14.71 3.16
C TRP A 229 -4.85 15.42 3.24
N ARG A 230 -4.24 15.45 4.43
CA ARG A 230 -2.95 16.10 4.67
C ARG A 230 -2.09 15.31 5.66
N ARG A 231 -0.78 15.51 5.60
CA ARG A 231 0.13 15.03 6.65
C ARG A 231 -0.23 15.66 7.98
N SER A 232 -0.12 14.89 9.06
CA SER A 232 -0.51 15.28 10.40
C SER A 232 0.40 14.64 11.44
N ALA A 233 0.53 15.27 12.60
CA ALA A 233 1.09 14.62 13.79
C ALA A 233 0.12 13.60 14.43
N ASP A 234 -1.16 13.67 14.05
CA ASP A 234 -2.18 12.76 14.54
C ASP A 234 -2.12 11.41 13.81
N VAL A 235 -1.72 10.40 14.53
CA VAL A 235 -1.61 9.01 14.07
C VAL A 235 -2.77 8.13 14.57
N GLY A 236 -3.81 8.75 15.10
CA GLY A 236 -4.90 8.04 15.77
C GLY A 236 -5.83 7.25 14.83
N VAL A 237 -5.75 7.46 13.51
CA VAL A 237 -6.57 6.72 12.52
C VAL A 237 -5.69 6.12 11.44
N ASN A 238 -5.17 6.94 10.52
CA ASN A 238 -4.29 6.50 9.45
C ASN A 238 -2.84 6.86 9.78
N TYR A 239 -1.93 5.94 9.51
CA TYR A 239 -0.51 6.22 9.64
C TYR A 239 0.31 5.49 8.58
N LEU A 240 1.50 6.03 8.34
CA LEU A 240 2.51 5.37 7.51
C LEU A 240 3.74 5.08 8.36
N MET A 241 4.49 4.08 7.95
CA MET A 241 5.83 3.78 8.46
C MET A 241 6.77 3.53 7.30
N THR A 242 8.05 3.74 7.53
CA THR A 242 9.09 3.36 6.57
C THR A 242 9.98 2.28 7.19
N VAL A 243 10.39 1.34 6.36
CA VAL A 243 11.34 0.29 6.69
C VAL A 243 12.50 0.38 5.70
N THR A 244 13.73 0.43 6.19
CA THR A 244 14.90 0.51 5.33
C THR A 244 15.90 -0.59 5.67
N THR A 245 16.55 -1.11 4.62
CA THR A 245 17.73 -1.97 4.76
C THR A 245 18.99 -1.13 4.95
N PRO A 246 20.02 -1.64 5.60
CA PRO A 246 21.32 -0.99 5.66
C PRO A 246 21.90 -0.62 4.31
#